data_9cd445040c20718259a6d93adc00dfb2
#
_entry.id   9cd445040c20718259a6d93adc00dfb2
#
_cell.length_a   1.000
_cell.length_b   1.000
_cell.length_c   1.000
_cell.angle_alpha   90.00
_cell.angle_beta   90.00
_cell.angle_gamma   90.00
#
_symmetry.space_group_name_H-M   'P 1'
#
loop_
_entity.id
_entity.type
_entity.pdbx_description
1 polymer ?
#
loop_
_entity_poly.entity_id
_entity_poly.type
_entity_poly.pdbx_seq_one_letter_code
_entity_poly.pdbx_strand_id
1 'polypeptide(L)'
;KDGKRKYQSLGISVNPRYWDFKKNVPKSKCPNLEYIQKIILDKKLEFQERMLEMKADQKDYSAETLVAMRGQTTTIKTVGSFYQEIIAQCKADNKCGNRLVYLNSYNSLMRFTKGKLEIPFDVVNVAWLERYEKWLRANGNKETTISLMFRTLRSTYNKAINAKCARTSDYPFNEYKISKFDTTTQK
;
A
#
# COMPACT_ATOMS: atom_id res chain seq x y z
N LYS A 1 -6.41 27.95 -5.55
CA LYS A 1 -5.38 28.45 -6.47
C LYS A 1 -6.05 28.55 -7.84
N ASP A 2 -5.86 29.58 -8.61
CA ASP A 2 -6.24 29.83 -10.01
C ASP A 2 -7.73 29.90 -10.36
N GLY A 3 -8.67 29.90 -9.40
CA GLY A 3 -10.10 30.08 -9.66
C GLY A 3 -10.78 29.01 -10.52
N LYS A 4 -10.04 28.03 -11.03
CA LYS A 4 -10.57 26.96 -11.88
C LYS A 4 -11.28 25.90 -11.04
N ARG A 5 -12.54 25.62 -11.37
CA ARG A 5 -13.34 24.56 -10.77
C ARG A 5 -13.24 23.29 -11.61
N LYS A 6 -13.03 22.15 -10.97
CA LYS A 6 -13.14 20.83 -11.61
C LYS A 6 -14.23 20.03 -10.90
N TYR A 7 -14.99 19.30 -11.67
CA TYR A 7 -16.08 18.45 -11.17
C TYR A 7 -15.68 16.98 -11.31
N GLN A 8 -16.00 16.22 -10.29
CA GLN A 8 -15.78 14.78 -10.27
C GLN A 8 -17.08 14.07 -9.94
N SER A 9 -17.44 13.08 -10.75
CA SER A 9 -18.56 12.20 -10.44
C SER A 9 -18.22 11.29 -9.25
N LEU A 10 -19.16 11.16 -8.32
CA LEU A 10 -19.04 10.23 -7.18
C LEU A 10 -19.61 8.84 -7.51
N GLY A 11 -20.11 8.62 -8.74
CA GLY A 11 -20.73 7.36 -9.15
C GLY A 11 -22.10 7.09 -8.55
N ILE A 12 -22.71 8.10 -7.91
CA ILE A 12 -24.06 8.03 -7.34
C ILE A 12 -24.94 9.09 -8.01
N SER A 13 -26.23 8.79 -8.15
CA SER A 13 -27.25 9.71 -8.63
C SER A 13 -28.24 10.03 -7.53
N VAL A 14 -28.54 11.31 -7.38
CA VAL A 14 -29.54 11.81 -6.41
C VAL A 14 -30.59 12.57 -7.18
N ASN A 15 -31.88 12.31 -6.91
CA ASN A 15 -32.96 13.06 -7.54
C ASN A 15 -32.82 14.57 -7.19
N PRO A 16 -32.85 15.48 -8.14
CA PRO A 16 -32.65 16.93 -7.93
C PRO A 16 -33.50 17.54 -6.81
N ARG A 17 -34.72 17.04 -6.59
CA ARG A 17 -35.61 17.52 -5.52
C ARG A 17 -35.04 17.31 -4.12
N TYR A 18 -34.17 16.33 -3.93
CA TYR A 18 -33.50 16.00 -2.66
C TYR A 18 -32.12 16.63 -2.53
N TRP A 19 -31.67 17.44 -3.49
CA TRP A 19 -30.40 18.13 -3.48
C TRP A 19 -30.54 19.61 -3.19
N ASP A 20 -29.74 20.14 -2.28
CA ASP A 20 -29.61 21.57 -2.06
C ASP A 20 -28.47 22.14 -2.91
N PHE A 21 -28.82 22.78 -4.02
CA PHE A 21 -27.85 23.33 -4.97
C PHE A 21 -27.09 24.56 -4.44
N LYS A 22 -27.59 25.24 -3.38
CA LYS A 22 -26.90 26.37 -2.77
C LYS A 22 -25.79 25.90 -1.83
N LYS A 23 -26.09 24.87 -1.03
CA LYS A 23 -25.15 24.29 -0.06
C LYS A 23 -24.32 23.13 -0.65
N ASN A 24 -24.70 22.60 -1.81
CA ASN A 24 -24.11 21.41 -2.44
C ASN A 24 -24.11 20.18 -1.51
N VAL A 25 -25.25 19.94 -0.87
CA VAL A 25 -25.44 18.80 0.04
C VAL A 25 -26.84 18.18 -0.16
N PRO A 26 -27.02 16.89 0.19
CA PRO A 26 -28.35 16.29 0.18
C PRO A 26 -29.21 16.90 1.29
N LYS A 27 -30.51 17.09 0.98
CA LYS A 27 -31.51 17.56 1.96
C LYS A 27 -31.83 16.48 2.99
N SER A 28 -32.33 16.87 4.17
CA SER A 28 -32.67 15.96 5.27
C SER A 28 -33.65 14.84 4.91
N LYS A 29 -34.55 15.09 3.94
CA LYS A 29 -35.53 14.10 3.44
C LYS A 29 -35.00 13.22 2.29
N CYS A 30 -33.69 13.23 2.03
CA CYS A 30 -33.09 12.43 0.97
C CYS A 30 -33.07 10.93 1.35
N PRO A 31 -33.56 10.01 0.50
CA PRO A 31 -33.37 8.59 0.72
C PRO A 31 -31.87 8.24 0.80
N ASN A 32 -31.52 7.34 1.72
CA ASN A 32 -30.12 6.94 1.96
C ASN A 32 -29.18 8.09 2.32
N LEU A 33 -29.69 9.10 3.03
CA LEU A 33 -28.96 10.33 3.39
C LEU A 33 -27.57 10.03 3.99
N GLU A 34 -27.54 9.17 5.00
CA GLU A 34 -26.28 8.81 5.72
C GLU A 34 -25.25 8.19 4.78
N TYR A 35 -25.68 7.30 3.90
CA TYR A 35 -24.80 6.65 2.93
C TYR A 35 -24.23 7.66 1.93
N ILE A 36 -25.06 8.58 1.43
CA ILE A 36 -24.63 9.64 0.51
C ILE A 36 -23.67 10.59 1.21
N GLN A 37 -23.98 11.00 2.44
CA GLN A 37 -23.10 11.86 3.25
C GLN A 37 -21.75 11.20 3.52
N LYS A 38 -21.75 9.89 3.82
CA LYS A 38 -20.52 9.12 4.01
C LYS A 38 -19.65 9.13 2.75
N ILE A 39 -20.20 8.84 1.59
CA ILE A 39 -19.47 8.89 0.31
C ILE A 39 -18.86 10.27 0.06
N ILE A 40 -19.60 11.34 0.32
CA ILE A 40 -19.12 12.71 0.15
C ILE A 40 -17.98 13.00 1.13
N LEU A 41 -18.11 12.56 2.39
CA LEU A 41 -17.11 12.75 3.43
C LEU A 41 -15.83 11.97 3.09
N ASP A 42 -15.95 10.70 2.74
CA ASP A 42 -14.81 9.84 2.38
C ASP A 42 -14.03 10.46 1.20
N LYS A 43 -14.74 11.00 0.20
CA LYS A 43 -14.09 11.70 -0.90
C LYS A 43 -13.42 13.01 -0.50
N LYS A 44 -14.02 13.78 0.40
CA LYS A 44 -13.37 14.98 0.94
C LYS A 44 -12.09 14.65 1.68
N LEU A 45 -12.11 13.63 2.52
CA LEU A 45 -10.93 13.18 3.27
C LEU A 45 -9.82 12.71 2.32
N GLU A 46 -10.16 11.91 1.30
CA GLU A 46 -9.20 11.47 0.28
C GLU A 46 -8.48 12.64 -0.41
N PHE A 47 -9.21 13.71 -0.77
CA PHE A 47 -8.60 14.89 -1.37
C PHE A 47 -7.77 15.71 -0.37
N GLN A 48 -8.21 15.80 0.89
CA GLN A 48 -7.46 16.49 1.94
C GLN A 48 -6.14 15.79 2.23
N GLU A 49 -6.12 14.47 2.34
CA GLU A 49 -4.90 13.67 2.51
C GLU A 49 -3.93 13.90 1.34
N ARG A 50 -4.41 13.83 0.10
CA ARG A 50 -3.58 14.10 -1.09
C ARG A 50 -2.99 15.50 -1.10
N MET A 51 -3.78 16.51 -0.72
CA MET A 51 -3.28 17.88 -0.61
C MET A 51 -2.18 18.01 0.45
N LEU A 52 -2.33 17.32 1.58
CA LEU A 52 -1.33 17.31 2.65
C LEU A 52 -0.06 16.59 2.21
N GLU A 53 -0.17 15.45 1.54
CA GLU A 53 0.97 14.71 0.98
C GLU A 53 1.76 15.57 -0.02
N MET A 54 1.06 16.24 -0.95
CA MET A 54 1.71 17.11 -1.93
C MET A 54 2.37 18.33 -1.28
N LYS A 55 1.76 18.89 -0.23
CA LYS A 55 2.37 19.98 0.55
C LYS A 55 3.61 19.52 1.29
N ALA A 56 3.59 18.33 1.90
CA ALA A 56 4.73 17.75 2.59
C ALA A 56 5.91 17.50 1.64
N ASP A 57 5.62 17.07 0.39
CA ASP A 57 6.59 16.88 -0.68
C ASP A 57 7.04 18.20 -1.36
N GLN A 58 6.56 19.35 -0.91
CA GLN A 58 6.79 20.67 -1.53
C GLN A 58 6.42 20.73 -3.02
N LYS A 59 5.50 19.90 -3.47
CA LYS A 59 5.02 19.87 -4.85
C LYS A 59 3.87 20.84 -5.04
N ASP A 60 3.95 21.66 -6.07
CA ASP A 60 2.80 22.46 -6.51
C ASP A 60 1.70 21.57 -7.06
N TYR A 61 0.46 21.82 -6.66
CA TYR A 61 -0.70 21.08 -7.15
C TYR A 61 -1.77 22.02 -7.70
N SER A 62 -2.38 21.59 -8.79
CA SER A 62 -3.58 22.20 -9.34
C SER A 62 -4.81 21.32 -9.10
N ALA A 63 -6.01 21.88 -9.26
CA ALA A 63 -7.23 21.06 -9.21
C ALA A 63 -7.23 19.96 -10.29
N GLU A 64 -6.54 20.21 -11.42
CA GLU A 64 -6.40 19.23 -12.51
C GLU A 64 -5.51 18.06 -12.11
N THR A 65 -4.35 18.33 -11.50
CA THR A 65 -3.44 17.29 -11.00
C THR A 65 -4.08 16.45 -9.91
N LEU A 66 -4.82 17.07 -8.97
CA LEU A 66 -5.53 16.33 -7.92
C LEU A 66 -6.64 15.41 -8.48
N VAL A 67 -7.35 15.84 -9.53
CA VAL A 67 -8.39 15.03 -10.21
C VAL A 67 -7.75 14.00 -11.15
N ALA A 68 -6.69 14.35 -11.88
CA ALA A 68 -5.97 13.44 -12.79
C ALA A 68 -5.27 12.27 -12.03
N MET A 69 -4.84 12.50 -10.81
CA MET A 69 -4.35 11.43 -9.90
C MET A 69 -5.42 10.41 -9.51
N ARG A 70 -6.68 10.59 -9.95
CA ARG A 70 -7.78 9.66 -9.76
C ARG A 70 -7.57 8.27 -10.41
N GLY A 71 -6.78 8.18 -11.47
CA GLY A 71 -6.44 6.90 -12.10
C GLY A 71 -5.40 6.10 -11.32
N GLN A 72 -4.73 6.74 -10.38
CA GLN A 72 -3.95 6.11 -9.34
C GLN A 72 -4.81 6.01 -8.07
N THR A 73 -5.96 5.33 -8.13
CA THR A 73 -6.38 4.58 -6.96
C THR A 73 -5.10 3.87 -6.55
N THR A 74 -4.59 4.19 -5.37
CA THR A 74 -3.71 3.28 -4.68
C THR A 74 -4.53 2.00 -4.67
N THR A 75 -4.33 1.15 -5.65
CA THR A 75 -4.84 -0.21 -5.56
C THR A 75 -4.16 -0.65 -4.31
N ILE A 76 -4.91 -0.80 -3.22
CA ILE A 76 -4.36 -1.25 -1.96
C ILE A 76 -3.86 -2.64 -2.25
N LYS A 77 -2.66 -2.68 -2.85
CA LYS A 77 -2.00 -3.94 -3.17
C LYS A 77 -1.55 -4.50 -1.84
N THR A 78 -2.02 -5.66 -1.56
CA THR A 78 -1.58 -6.41 -0.41
C THR A 78 -0.15 -6.89 -0.61
N VAL A 79 0.52 -7.24 0.46
CA VAL A 79 1.85 -7.85 0.41
C VAL A 79 1.81 -9.10 -0.47
N GLY A 80 0.78 -9.94 -0.31
CA GLY A 80 0.60 -11.17 -1.09
C GLY A 80 0.45 -10.91 -2.59
N SER A 81 -0.50 -10.06 -2.98
CA SER A 81 -0.76 -9.74 -4.39
C SER A 81 0.47 -9.08 -5.06
N PHE A 82 1.18 -8.22 -4.34
CA PHE A 82 2.38 -7.56 -4.87
C PHE A 82 3.54 -8.54 -5.09
N TYR A 83 3.75 -9.51 -4.19
CA TYR A 83 4.72 -10.59 -4.41
C TYR A 83 4.38 -11.42 -5.66
N GLN A 84 3.11 -11.76 -5.85
CA GLN A 84 2.67 -12.51 -7.03
C GLN A 84 2.95 -11.75 -8.32
N GLU A 85 2.74 -10.44 -8.36
CA GLU A 85 3.09 -9.61 -9.52
C GLU A 85 4.59 -9.63 -9.81
N ILE A 86 5.44 -9.47 -8.78
CA ILE A 86 6.90 -9.53 -8.96
C ILE A 86 7.31 -10.91 -9.52
N ILE A 87 6.74 -11.98 -8.98
CA ILE A 87 7.03 -13.35 -9.44
C ILE A 87 6.61 -13.55 -10.90
N ALA A 88 5.42 -13.04 -11.27
CA ALA A 88 4.92 -13.08 -12.64
C ALA A 88 5.81 -12.26 -13.59
N GLN A 89 6.22 -11.06 -13.17
CA GLN A 89 7.13 -10.22 -13.94
C GLN A 89 8.50 -10.88 -14.14
N CYS A 90 9.07 -11.48 -13.09
CA CYS A 90 10.32 -12.22 -13.20
C CYS A 90 10.21 -13.40 -14.17
N LYS A 91 9.04 -14.06 -14.26
CA LYS A 91 8.75 -15.11 -15.22
C LYS A 91 8.72 -14.57 -16.64
N ALA A 92 8.03 -13.45 -16.87
CA ALA A 92 7.94 -12.81 -18.18
C ALA A 92 9.31 -12.32 -18.68
N ASP A 93 10.15 -11.81 -17.76
CA ASP A 93 11.51 -11.33 -18.04
C ASP A 93 12.55 -12.46 -18.16
N ASN A 94 12.17 -13.73 -18.07
CA ASN A 94 13.06 -14.89 -18.04
C ASN A 94 14.13 -14.86 -16.94
N LYS A 95 13.87 -14.15 -15.82
CA LYS A 95 14.77 -14.03 -14.66
C LYS A 95 14.54 -15.18 -13.66
N CYS A 96 14.88 -16.40 -14.05
CA CYS A 96 14.57 -17.62 -13.29
C CYS A 96 15.14 -17.59 -11.85
N GLY A 97 16.38 -17.14 -11.65
CA GLY A 97 17.01 -17.05 -10.33
C GLY A 97 16.24 -16.11 -9.40
N ASN A 98 15.94 -14.89 -9.85
CA ASN A 98 15.19 -13.91 -9.08
C ASN A 98 13.78 -14.43 -8.76
N ARG A 99 13.12 -15.06 -9.73
CA ARG A 99 11.79 -15.66 -9.52
C ARG A 99 11.81 -16.65 -8.37
N LEU A 100 12.80 -17.56 -8.30
CA LEU A 100 12.91 -18.53 -7.21
C LEU A 100 13.12 -17.87 -5.85
N VAL A 101 13.94 -16.82 -5.78
CA VAL A 101 14.17 -16.07 -4.54
C VAL A 101 12.87 -15.44 -4.04
N TYR A 102 12.12 -14.74 -4.91
CA TYR A 102 10.83 -14.15 -4.53
C TYR A 102 9.78 -15.21 -4.18
N LEU A 103 9.73 -16.32 -4.93
CA LEU A 103 8.81 -17.41 -4.65
C LEU A 103 9.09 -18.07 -3.28
N ASN A 104 10.36 -18.30 -2.94
CA ASN A 104 10.75 -18.86 -1.64
C ASN A 104 10.39 -17.91 -0.50
N SER A 105 10.62 -16.61 -0.68
CA SER A 105 10.24 -15.59 0.31
C SER A 105 8.71 -15.54 0.47
N TYR A 106 7.94 -15.52 -0.61
CA TYR A 106 6.49 -15.58 -0.60
C TYR A 106 5.98 -16.83 0.15
N ASN A 107 6.49 -18.01 -0.18
CA ASN A 107 6.08 -19.25 0.48
C ASN A 107 6.42 -19.28 1.97
N SER A 108 7.54 -18.67 2.37
CA SER A 108 7.90 -18.51 3.78
C SER A 108 6.91 -17.61 4.51
N LEU A 109 6.56 -16.47 3.92
CA LEU A 109 5.57 -15.53 4.46
C LEU A 109 4.18 -16.16 4.55
N MET A 110 3.76 -16.89 3.52
CA MET A 110 2.49 -17.63 3.52
C MET A 110 2.40 -18.64 4.66
N ARG A 111 3.48 -19.36 4.94
CA ARG A 111 3.55 -20.29 6.08
C ARG A 111 3.48 -19.56 7.41
N PHE A 112 4.23 -18.48 7.57
CA PHE A 112 4.21 -17.65 8.77
C PHE A 112 2.82 -17.07 9.05
N THR A 113 2.14 -16.56 8.03
CA THR A 113 0.81 -15.94 8.16
C THR A 113 -0.34 -16.97 8.09
N LYS A 114 -0.03 -18.27 8.02
CA LYS A 114 -1.02 -19.35 7.87
C LYS A 114 -1.96 -19.12 6.68
N GLY A 115 -1.41 -18.71 5.55
CA GLY A 115 -2.14 -18.43 4.31
C GLY A 115 -2.78 -17.05 4.22
N LYS A 116 -2.64 -16.20 5.22
CA LYS A 116 -3.28 -14.87 5.28
C LYS A 116 -2.26 -13.77 4.95
N LEU A 117 -1.74 -13.73 3.73
CA LEU A 117 -0.76 -12.72 3.29
C LEU A 117 -1.42 -11.55 2.53
N GLU A 118 -2.74 -11.58 2.38
CA GLU A 118 -3.50 -10.46 1.83
C GLU A 118 -3.66 -9.33 2.86
N ILE A 119 -2.51 -8.85 3.35
CA ILE A 119 -2.39 -7.76 4.32
C ILE A 119 -1.80 -6.52 3.65
N PRO A 120 -2.23 -5.31 4.02
CA PRO A 120 -1.62 -4.09 3.52
C PRO A 120 -0.20 -3.92 4.08
N PHE A 121 0.62 -3.11 3.40
CA PHE A 121 2.04 -2.93 3.76
C PHE A 121 2.27 -2.27 5.12
N ASP A 122 1.37 -1.44 5.60
CA ASP A 122 1.43 -0.76 6.92
C ASP A 122 1.35 -1.75 8.11
N VAL A 123 0.73 -2.91 7.90
CA VAL A 123 0.72 -4.00 8.89
C VAL A 123 2.12 -4.58 9.12
N VAL A 124 3.01 -4.49 8.12
CA VAL A 124 4.40 -4.99 8.20
C VAL A 124 5.27 -3.96 8.91
N ASN A 125 5.07 -3.80 10.20
CA ASN A 125 5.83 -2.93 11.09
C ASN A 125 6.99 -3.69 11.78
N VAL A 126 7.78 -2.99 12.61
CA VAL A 126 8.93 -3.57 13.32
C VAL A 126 8.52 -4.79 14.16
N ALA A 127 7.44 -4.68 14.93
CA ALA A 127 6.96 -5.77 15.76
C ALA A 127 6.53 -7.01 14.93
N TRP A 128 5.97 -6.77 13.72
CA TRP A 128 5.64 -7.84 12.80
C TRP A 128 6.91 -8.53 12.27
N LEU A 129 7.95 -7.77 11.93
CA LEU A 129 9.25 -8.30 11.49
C LEU A 129 9.93 -9.12 12.58
N GLU A 130 9.88 -8.66 13.83
CA GLU A 130 10.43 -9.42 14.98
C GLU A 130 9.70 -10.76 15.19
N ARG A 131 8.38 -10.79 15.04
CA ARG A 131 7.61 -12.04 15.11
C ARG A 131 7.98 -12.99 13.98
N TYR A 132 8.19 -12.46 12.77
CA TYR A 132 8.62 -13.26 11.63
C TYR A 132 10.03 -13.83 11.85
N GLU A 133 10.96 -13.04 12.36
CA GLU A 133 12.31 -13.50 12.73
C GLU A 133 12.26 -14.64 13.77
N LYS A 134 11.52 -14.44 14.87
CA LYS A 134 11.35 -15.48 15.89
C LYS A 134 10.78 -16.78 15.30
N TRP A 135 9.80 -16.65 14.41
CA TRP A 135 9.22 -17.80 13.73
C TRP A 135 10.23 -18.51 12.83
N LEU A 136 11.03 -17.79 12.06
CA LEU A 136 12.08 -18.38 11.22
C LEU A 136 13.10 -19.13 12.05
N ARG A 137 13.56 -18.56 13.17
CA ARG A 137 14.50 -19.21 14.10
C ARG A 137 13.89 -20.46 14.73
N ALA A 138 12.65 -20.40 15.17
CA ALA A 138 11.94 -21.54 15.73
C ALA A 138 11.76 -22.70 14.73
N ASN A 139 11.73 -22.39 13.44
CA ASN A 139 11.70 -23.40 12.35
C ASN A 139 13.11 -23.84 11.89
N GLY A 140 14.17 -23.54 12.65
CA GLY A 140 15.53 -24.03 12.39
C GLY A 140 16.22 -23.38 11.19
N ASN A 141 15.76 -22.21 10.71
CA ASN A 141 16.42 -21.54 9.60
C ASN A 141 17.77 -20.96 10.02
N LYS A 142 18.79 -21.17 9.16
CA LYS A 142 20.12 -20.58 9.34
C LYS A 142 20.10 -19.07 9.14
N GLU A 143 21.05 -18.36 9.77
CA GLU A 143 21.19 -16.89 9.64
C GLU A 143 21.25 -16.42 8.19
N THR A 144 21.94 -17.15 7.33
CA THR A 144 22.01 -16.85 5.88
C THR A 144 20.64 -16.89 5.22
N THR A 145 19.80 -17.86 5.58
CA THR A 145 18.41 -17.98 5.07
C THR A 145 17.57 -16.84 5.61
N ILE A 146 17.65 -16.55 6.91
CA ILE A 146 16.92 -15.44 7.55
C ILE A 146 17.29 -14.12 6.86
N SER A 147 18.59 -13.86 6.71
CA SER A 147 19.08 -12.67 5.99
C SER A 147 18.52 -12.56 4.58
N LEU A 148 18.48 -13.68 3.83
CA LEU A 148 17.91 -13.70 2.48
C LEU A 148 16.42 -13.35 2.48
N MET A 149 15.62 -13.93 3.40
CA MET A 149 14.19 -13.64 3.52
C MET A 149 13.94 -12.17 3.81
N PHE A 150 14.68 -11.58 4.75
CA PHE A 150 14.55 -10.16 5.09
C PHE A 150 15.03 -9.22 3.99
N ARG A 151 16.13 -9.53 3.29
CA ARG A 151 16.58 -8.74 2.13
C ARG A 151 15.53 -8.76 1.02
N THR A 152 14.92 -9.91 0.76
CA THR A 152 13.88 -10.04 -0.27
C THR A 152 12.63 -9.27 0.12
N LEU A 153 12.19 -9.36 1.39
CA LEU A 153 11.04 -8.60 1.89
C LEU A 153 11.30 -7.09 1.83
N ARG A 154 12.51 -6.63 2.22
CA ARG A 154 12.91 -5.23 2.07
C ARG A 154 12.89 -4.77 0.62
N SER A 155 13.41 -5.59 -0.30
CA SER A 155 13.38 -5.29 -1.73
C SER A 155 11.94 -5.17 -2.25
N THR A 156 11.05 -6.05 -1.81
CA THR A 156 9.62 -6.01 -2.14
C THR A 156 8.97 -4.73 -1.61
N TYR A 157 9.25 -4.36 -0.36
CA TYR A 157 8.72 -3.13 0.24
C TYR A 157 9.19 -1.88 -0.50
N ASN A 158 10.48 -1.79 -0.85
CA ASN A 158 11.02 -0.68 -1.65
C ASN A 158 10.36 -0.58 -3.03
N LYS A 159 10.13 -1.71 -3.69
CA LYS A 159 9.39 -1.76 -4.96
C LYS A 159 7.94 -1.29 -4.78
N ALA A 160 7.29 -1.65 -3.68
CA ALA A 160 5.94 -1.23 -3.36
C ALA A 160 5.85 0.29 -3.11
N ILE A 161 6.84 0.89 -2.43
CA ILE A 161 6.94 2.35 -2.27
C ILE A 161 7.09 3.02 -3.64
N ASN A 162 8.01 2.54 -4.48
CA ASN A 162 8.21 3.09 -5.82
C ASN A 162 6.96 2.97 -6.70
N ALA A 163 6.20 1.88 -6.55
CA ALA A 163 4.93 1.66 -7.21
C ALA A 163 3.74 2.39 -6.54
N LYS A 164 3.99 3.17 -5.47
CA LYS A 164 2.98 3.88 -4.68
C LYS A 164 1.92 2.96 -4.05
N CYS A 165 2.28 1.72 -3.77
CA CYS A 165 1.46 0.73 -3.09
C CYS A 165 1.74 0.69 -1.58
N ALA A 166 2.83 1.31 -1.12
CA ALA A 166 3.23 1.46 0.27
C ALA A 166 3.70 2.89 0.53
N ARG A 167 3.57 3.36 1.76
CA ARG A 167 4.03 4.69 2.18
C ARG A 167 5.45 4.63 2.74
N THR A 168 6.25 5.65 2.45
CA THR A 168 7.60 5.77 3.02
C THR A 168 7.57 5.98 4.54
N SER A 169 6.51 6.63 5.07
CA SER A 169 6.30 6.81 6.51
C SER A 169 6.21 5.50 7.28
N ASP A 170 5.69 4.46 6.64
CA ASP A 170 5.42 3.16 7.26
C ASP A 170 6.55 2.16 7.06
N TYR A 171 7.71 2.63 6.54
CA TYR A 171 8.83 1.79 6.17
C TYR A 171 9.58 1.26 7.40
N PRO A 172 9.44 -0.04 7.74
CA PRO A 172 9.94 -0.56 9.02
C PRO A 172 11.47 -0.78 9.03
N PHE A 173 12.11 -0.86 7.87
CA PHE A 173 13.55 -1.14 7.77
C PHE A 173 14.45 0.05 8.07
N ASN A 174 13.89 1.23 8.37
CA ASN A 174 14.63 2.34 8.96
C ASN A 174 15.09 1.98 10.39
N GLU A 175 14.22 1.31 11.15
CA GLU A 175 14.47 0.89 12.53
C GLU A 175 14.98 -0.55 12.61
N TYR A 176 14.36 -1.45 11.86
CA TYR A 176 14.75 -2.87 11.84
C TYR A 176 15.98 -3.10 10.95
N LYS A 177 17.13 -3.32 11.57
CA LYS A 177 18.41 -3.49 10.85
C LYS A 177 18.63 -4.94 10.43
N ILE A 178 18.76 -5.18 9.13
CA ILE A 178 19.07 -6.52 8.56
C ILE A 178 20.53 -6.90 8.75
N SER A 179 21.42 -5.91 8.93
CA SER A 179 22.86 -6.13 9.15
C SER A 179 23.19 -6.94 10.42
N LYS A 180 22.22 -7.11 11.32
CA LYS A 180 22.37 -7.93 12.52
C LYS A 180 22.48 -9.44 12.24
N PHE A 181 22.08 -9.88 11.05
CA PHE A 181 22.19 -11.30 10.70
C PHE A 181 23.61 -11.63 10.28
N ASP A 182 24.24 -12.50 11.02
CA ASP A 182 25.56 -13.02 10.67
C ASP A 182 25.43 -13.95 9.46
N THR A 183 26.07 -13.55 8.37
CA THR A 183 26.10 -14.34 7.14
C THR A 183 27.48 -14.92 6.85
N THR A 184 28.41 -14.82 7.81
CA THR A 184 29.76 -15.35 7.67
C THR A 184 29.66 -16.87 7.62
N THR A 185 30.02 -17.44 6.49
CA THR A 185 30.12 -18.90 6.36
C THR A 185 31.31 -19.35 7.18
N GLN A 186 31.06 -20.05 8.29
CA GLN A 186 32.14 -20.78 8.94
C GLN A 186 32.68 -21.80 7.91
N LYS A 187 33.95 -21.61 7.53
CA LYS A 187 34.68 -22.56 6.69
C LYS A 187 34.97 -23.81 7.48
#